data_6d0e0def2c9c344795288a6fd00e62d3
#
_entry.id   6d0e0def2c9c344795288a6fd00e62d3
#
_cell.length_a   1.000
_cell.length_b   1.000
_cell.length_c   1.000
_cell.angle_alpha   90.00
_cell.angle_beta   90.00
_cell.angle_gamma   90.00
#
_symmetry.space_group_name_H-M   'P 1'
#
loop_
_entity.id
_entity.type
_entity.pdbx_description
1 polymer ?
#
loop_
_entity_poly.entity_id
_entity_poly.type
_entity_poly.pdbx_seq_one_letter_code
_entity_poly.pdbx_strand_id
1 'polypeptide(L)'
;KVREYPGDSGMTEELYPLRIMLEQLLYGQEGTWSIYIKDLETDEELSMNHQEMYAASLIKLFVMEKTYEDYDTVLENDMRYTGDLAQSQEKIVDVLTDMIQVSDNEAFNELVRIQNEGRSFSEGCVDLNDWLEEEGYEDTGIYHTLEPSPTEEERISEEKNHTSARDCGQLLEAIYRGEAVSETASQDMLMLLLGQERDYKIPAGVPE
;
A
#
# COMPACT_ATOMS: atom_id res chain seq x y z
N LYS A 1 16.53 23.69 19.60
CA LYS A 1 16.07 22.41 20.18
C LYS A 1 15.08 21.82 19.20
N VAL A 2 15.40 20.64 18.67
CA VAL A 2 14.48 19.84 17.86
C VAL A 2 13.30 19.44 18.74
N ARG A 3 12.09 19.56 18.24
CA ARG A 3 10.90 19.01 18.89
C ARG A 3 10.89 17.50 18.62
N GLU A 4 10.85 16.71 19.67
CA GLU A 4 10.54 15.29 19.57
C GLU A 4 9.02 15.13 19.63
N TYR A 5 8.47 14.38 18.69
CA TYR A 5 7.06 13.99 18.67
C TYR A 5 6.94 12.51 19.05
N PRO A 6 5.83 12.07 19.66
CA PRO A 6 5.57 10.64 19.82
C PRO A 6 5.70 9.91 18.48
N GLY A 7 6.37 8.76 18.48
CA GLY A 7 6.60 7.99 17.25
C GLY A 7 7.77 8.44 16.39
N ASP A 8 8.57 9.42 16.82
CA ASP A 8 9.82 9.76 16.13
C ASP A 8 10.88 8.68 16.37
N SER A 9 11.56 8.26 15.31
CA SER A 9 12.67 7.30 15.36
C SER A 9 13.69 7.55 14.25
N GLY A 10 14.86 6.90 14.35
CA GLY A 10 15.83 6.86 13.26
C GLY A 10 16.47 8.23 12.95
N MET A 11 16.98 8.93 13.94
CA MET A 11 17.67 10.19 13.67
C MET A 11 19.19 9.98 13.73
N THR A 12 19.79 9.80 12.57
CA THR A 12 21.23 9.81 12.40
C THR A 12 21.76 11.24 12.24
N GLU A 13 23.06 11.43 12.41
CA GLU A 13 23.68 12.75 12.20
C GLU A 13 23.53 13.23 10.74
N GLU A 14 23.47 12.31 9.78
CA GLU A 14 23.36 12.61 8.35
C GLU A 14 21.96 13.07 7.96
N LEU A 15 20.90 12.47 8.52
CA LEU A 15 19.51 12.87 8.25
C LEU A 15 19.01 14.06 9.09
N TYR A 16 19.79 14.48 10.09
CA TYR A 16 19.43 15.61 10.93
C TYR A 16 19.17 16.92 10.17
N PRO A 17 19.99 17.34 9.18
CA PRO A 17 19.70 18.54 8.39
C PRO A 17 18.38 18.44 7.62
N LEU A 18 18.07 17.25 7.06
CA LEU A 18 16.81 17.00 6.36
C LEU A 18 15.62 17.15 7.30
N ARG A 19 15.71 16.58 8.51
CA ARG A 19 14.67 16.75 9.52
C ARG A 19 14.39 18.23 9.83
N ILE A 20 15.42 19.03 10.05
CA ILE A 20 15.25 20.48 10.32
C ILE A 20 14.57 21.18 9.14
N MET A 21 14.93 20.84 7.91
CA MET A 21 14.29 21.41 6.72
C MET A 21 12.80 21.04 6.65
N LEU A 22 12.47 19.79 6.94
CA LEU A 22 11.08 19.32 6.97
C LEU A 22 10.27 20.01 8.08
N GLU A 23 10.81 20.15 9.29
CA GLU A 23 10.17 20.88 10.38
C GLU A 23 9.90 22.35 10.00
N GLN A 24 10.85 23.00 9.32
CA GLN A 24 10.67 24.38 8.83
C GLN A 24 9.61 24.48 7.73
N LEU A 25 9.59 23.52 6.80
CA LEU A 25 8.63 23.47 5.71
C LEU A 25 7.20 23.27 6.23
N LEU A 26 7.04 22.40 7.23
CA LEU A 26 5.75 22.07 7.83
C LEU A 26 5.29 23.11 8.86
N TYR A 27 6.19 24.01 9.30
CA TYR A 27 5.82 25.02 10.28
C TYR A 27 4.71 25.95 9.75
N GLY A 28 3.57 25.93 10.42
CA GLY A 28 2.40 26.73 10.04
C GLY A 28 1.52 26.10 8.94
N GLN A 29 1.86 24.92 8.46
CA GLN A 29 0.95 24.14 7.59
C GLN A 29 -0.18 23.54 8.43
N GLU A 30 -1.39 23.54 7.88
CA GLU A 30 -2.56 22.90 8.49
C GLU A 30 -2.55 21.41 8.20
N GLY A 31 -3.20 20.64 9.09
CA GLY A 31 -3.35 19.18 8.95
C GLY A 31 -2.39 18.39 9.82
N THR A 32 -2.49 17.08 9.69
CA THR A 32 -1.61 16.11 10.36
C THR A 32 -0.63 15.53 9.34
N TRP A 33 0.65 15.57 9.67
CA TRP A 33 1.72 15.09 8.81
C TRP A 33 2.44 13.92 9.49
N SER A 34 2.62 12.85 8.77
CA SER A 34 3.48 11.72 9.12
C SER A 34 4.46 11.51 7.96
N ILE A 35 5.74 11.38 8.28
CA ILE A 35 6.80 11.26 7.28
C ILE A 35 7.69 10.08 7.64
N TYR A 36 7.97 9.25 6.66
CA TYR A 36 9.00 8.22 6.70
C TYR A 36 9.91 8.38 5.50
N ILE A 37 11.21 8.40 5.74
CA ILE A 37 12.26 8.48 4.72
C ILE A 37 13.30 7.43 5.06
N LYS A 38 13.76 6.69 4.05
CA LYS A 38 14.87 5.77 4.16
C LYS A 38 15.84 5.99 3.01
N ASP A 39 17.12 6.10 3.32
CA ASP A 39 18.20 6.05 2.35
C ASP A 39 18.55 4.58 2.10
N LEU A 40 18.32 4.11 0.87
CA LEU A 40 18.48 2.71 0.51
C LEU A 40 19.95 2.30 0.28
N GLU A 41 20.89 3.25 0.26
CA GLU A 41 22.33 2.98 0.16
C GLU A 41 22.98 2.83 1.56
N THR A 42 22.55 3.65 2.51
CA THR A 42 23.12 3.69 3.87
C THR A 42 22.29 2.96 4.90
N ASP A 43 21.06 2.57 4.60
CA ASP A 43 20.04 2.05 5.51
C ASP A 43 19.63 3.02 6.63
N GLU A 44 19.97 4.30 6.50
CA GLU A 44 19.53 5.31 7.45
C GLU A 44 18.07 5.66 7.24
N GLU A 45 17.35 5.79 8.34
CA GLU A 45 15.93 6.14 8.31
C GLU A 45 15.59 7.35 9.18
N LEU A 46 14.55 8.05 8.79
CA LEU A 46 13.93 9.14 9.53
C LEU A 46 12.43 8.93 9.58
N SER A 47 11.89 8.84 10.78
CA SER A 47 10.43 8.85 11.01
C SER A 47 10.04 10.07 11.83
N MET A 48 9.03 10.81 11.37
CA MET A 48 8.48 11.99 12.04
C MET A 48 6.98 11.80 12.24
N ASN A 49 6.54 11.91 13.50
CA ASN A 49 5.13 11.83 13.88
C ASN A 49 4.47 10.54 13.34
N HIS A 50 5.12 9.41 13.61
CA HIS A 50 4.63 8.10 13.20
C HIS A 50 3.27 7.80 13.82
N GLN A 51 2.28 7.52 13.00
CA GLN A 51 0.92 7.16 13.40
C GLN A 51 0.14 6.55 12.24
N GLU A 52 -0.89 5.81 12.56
CA GLU A 52 -1.91 5.40 11.61
C GLU A 52 -2.62 6.61 11.02
N MET A 53 -2.89 6.57 9.74
CA MET A 53 -3.61 7.61 8.99
C MET A 53 -4.61 6.98 8.03
N TYR A 54 -5.64 7.73 7.67
CA TYR A 54 -6.56 7.30 6.62
C TYR A 54 -5.79 6.98 5.33
N ALA A 55 -5.86 5.72 4.91
CA ALA A 55 -5.03 5.21 3.82
C ALA A 55 -5.36 5.83 2.46
N ALA A 56 -6.63 6.17 2.20
CA ALA A 56 -7.10 6.47 0.85
C ALA A 56 -6.60 5.39 -0.13
N SER A 57 -6.04 5.77 -1.28
CA SER A 57 -5.55 4.83 -2.28
C SER A 57 -4.21 4.16 -1.95
N LEU A 58 -3.53 4.54 -0.87
CA LEU A 58 -2.28 3.87 -0.46
C LEU A 58 -2.51 2.42 -0.04
N ILE A 59 -3.72 2.10 0.43
CA ILE A 59 -4.10 0.73 0.79
C ILE A 59 -3.96 -0.27 -0.38
N LYS A 60 -4.00 0.22 -1.62
CA LYS A 60 -3.87 -0.58 -2.84
C LYS A 60 -2.50 -1.23 -3.01
N LEU A 61 -1.47 -0.64 -2.40
CA LEU A 61 -0.11 -1.21 -2.39
C LEU A 61 -0.09 -2.59 -1.75
N PHE A 62 -0.76 -2.75 -0.63
CA PHE A 62 -0.79 -4.00 0.13
C PHE A 62 -1.65 -5.08 -0.55
N VAL A 63 -2.77 -4.67 -1.17
CA VAL A 63 -3.58 -5.61 -1.98
C VAL A 63 -2.82 -6.07 -3.22
N MET A 64 -1.98 -5.22 -3.81
CA MET A 64 -1.10 -5.63 -4.90
C MET A 64 -0.12 -6.70 -4.44
N GLU A 65 0.62 -6.48 -3.34
CA GLU A 65 1.59 -7.44 -2.80
C GLU A 65 0.92 -8.78 -2.49
N LYS A 66 -0.19 -8.76 -1.72
CA LYS A 66 -0.94 -9.98 -1.39
C LYS A 66 -1.44 -10.73 -2.63
N THR A 67 -1.87 -10.02 -3.66
CA THR A 67 -2.30 -10.65 -4.92
C THR A 67 -1.14 -11.36 -5.62
N TYR A 68 0.07 -10.82 -5.56
CA TYR A 68 1.25 -11.51 -6.10
C TYR A 68 1.68 -12.69 -5.26
N GLU A 69 1.56 -12.61 -3.93
CA GLU A 69 1.91 -13.70 -3.04
C GLU A 69 0.98 -14.91 -3.22
N ASP A 70 -0.31 -14.66 -3.25
CA ASP A 70 -1.33 -15.71 -3.41
C ASP A 70 -1.80 -15.86 -4.86
N TYR A 71 -0.98 -15.51 -5.85
CA TYR A 71 -1.40 -15.44 -7.25
C TYR A 71 -2.10 -16.71 -7.75
N ASP A 72 -1.58 -17.89 -7.40
CA ASP A 72 -2.17 -19.16 -7.81
C ASP A 72 -3.57 -19.36 -7.20
N THR A 73 -3.76 -19.01 -5.93
CA THR A 73 -5.06 -19.07 -5.23
C THR A 73 -6.05 -18.08 -5.84
N VAL A 74 -5.63 -16.84 -6.06
CA VAL A 74 -6.44 -15.80 -6.70
C VAL A 74 -6.87 -16.23 -8.11
N LEU A 75 -5.96 -16.82 -8.87
CA LEU A 75 -6.24 -17.34 -10.21
C LEU A 75 -7.24 -18.49 -10.16
N GLU A 76 -7.08 -19.44 -9.25
CA GLU A 76 -8.03 -20.56 -9.06
C GLU A 76 -9.42 -20.06 -8.67
N ASN A 77 -9.50 -19.10 -7.76
CA ASN A 77 -10.76 -18.50 -7.33
C ASN A 77 -11.49 -17.80 -8.49
N ASP A 78 -10.77 -17.04 -9.32
CA ASP A 78 -11.38 -16.39 -10.48
C ASP A 78 -11.77 -17.39 -11.57
N MET A 79 -10.95 -18.41 -11.82
CA MET A 79 -11.25 -19.50 -12.78
C MET A 79 -12.55 -20.24 -12.47
N ARG A 80 -12.96 -20.38 -11.20
CA ARG A 80 -14.24 -21.00 -10.83
C ARG A 80 -15.44 -20.23 -11.39
N TYR A 81 -15.29 -18.95 -11.68
CA TYR A 81 -16.30 -18.09 -12.28
C TYR A 81 -16.18 -18.01 -13.79
N THR A 82 -14.99 -17.79 -14.31
CA THR A 82 -14.75 -17.62 -15.75
C THR A 82 -14.79 -18.96 -16.50
N GLY A 83 -14.36 -20.02 -15.84
CA GLY A 83 -14.19 -21.33 -16.48
C GLY A 83 -13.02 -21.39 -17.48
N ASP A 84 -12.22 -20.33 -17.60
CA ASP A 84 -11.15 -20.18 -18.59
C ASP A 84 -9.90 -19.58 -17.95
N LEU A 85 -8.80 -20.34 -17.97
CA LEU A 85 -7.52 -19.94 -17.39
C LEU A 85 -6.97 -18.68 -18.05
N ALA A 86 -6.99 -18.59 -19.36
CA ALA A 86 -6.41 -17.44 -20.08
C ALA A 86 -7.20 -16.16 -19.80
N GLN A 87 -8.53 -16.27 -19.74
CA GLN A 87 -9.40 -15.16 -19.39
C GLN A 87 -9.16 -14.67 -17.96
N SER A 88 -8.99 -15.58 -16.99
CA SER A 88 -8.71 -15.20 -15.60
C SER A 88 -7.33 -14.57 -15.45
N GLN A 89 -6.30 -15.09 -16.13
CA GLN A 89 -4.98 -14.47 -16.14
C GLN A 89 -5.00 -13.04 -16.70
N GLU A 90 -5.62 -12.83 -17.87
CA GLU A 90 -5.77 -11.52 -18.50
C GLU A 90 -6.51 -10.56 -17.54
N LYS A 91 -7.63 -10.99 -16.98
CA LYS A 91 -8.42 -10.18 -16.03
C LYS A 91 -7.60 -9.74 -14.81
N ILE A 92 -6.86 -10.65 -14.16
CA ILE A 92 -6.07 -10.31 -12.97
C ILE A 92 -5.01 -9.26 -13.30
N VAL A 93 -4.33 -9.39 -14.44
CA VAL A 93 -3.35 -8.41 -14.93
C VAL A 93 -4.00 -7.06 -15.19
N ASP A 94 -5.14 -7.01 -15.86
CA ASP A 94 -5.87 -5.78 -16.15
C ASP A 94 -6.33 -5.09 -14.86
N VAL A 95 -6.92 -5.85 -13.92
CA VAL A 95 -7.41 -5.31 -12.65
C VAL A 95 -6.26 -4.78 -11.78
N LEU A 96 -5.11 -5.47 -11.72
CA LEU A 96 -3.91 -4.97 -11.05
C LEU A 96 -3.41 -3.67 -11.69
N THR A 97 -3.41 -3.62 -13.02
CA THR A 97 -2.98 -2.44 -13.79
C THR A 97 -3.90 -1.25 -13.49
N ASP A 98 -5.21 -1.43 -13.59
CA ASP A 98 -6.20 -0.39 -13.31
C ASP A 98 -6.13 0.08 -11.85
N MET A 99 -5.99 -0.85 -10.90
CA MET A 99 -5.87 -0.50 -9.49
C MET A 99 -4.66 0.39 -9.21
N ILE A 100 -3.51 0.08 -9.79
CA ILE A 100 -2.24 0.78 -9.49
C ILE A 100 -2.03 1.99 -10.37
N GLN A 101 -2.18 1.88 -11.70
CA GLN A 101 -1.79 2.96 -12.63
C GLN A 101 -2.80 4.11 -12.65
N VAL A 102 -4.10 3.83 -12.66
CA VAL A 102 -5.15 4.86 -12.64
C VAL A 102 -5.86 4.99 -11.31
N SER A 103 -5.51 4.14 -10.34
CA SER A 103 -6.09 4.14 -8.99
C SER A 103 -7.60 3.81 -8.99
N ASP A 104 -8.01 2.84 -9.82
CA ASP A 104 -9.40 2.39 -9.87
C ASP A 104 -9.84 1.74 -8.55
N ASN A 105 -11.02 2.13 -8.06
CA ASN A 105 -11.54 1.65 -6.78
C ASN A 105 -12.28 0.32 -6.90
N GLU A 106 -12.96 0.08 -8.04
CA GLU A 106 -13.62 -1.22 -8.24
C GLU A 106 -12.60 -2.32 -8.51
N ALA A 107 -11.48 -1.99 -9.16
CA ALA A 107 -10.36 -2.91 -9.29
C ALA A 107 -9.80 -3.36 -7.93
N PHE A 108 -9.65 -2.43 -6.98
CA PHE A 108 -9.32 -2.78 -5.59
C PHE A 108 -10.37 -3.71 -4.97
N ASN A 109 -11.65 -3.33 -5.06
CA ASN A 109 -12.74 -4.12 -4.49
C ASN A 109 -12.78 -5.54 -5.07
N GLU A 110 -12.56 -5.67 -6.38
CA GLU A 110 -12.53 -6.95 -7.06
C GLU A 110 -11.35 -7.82 -6.59
N LEU A 111 -10.13 -7.25 -6.47
CA LEU A 111 -8.97 -7.99 -5.98
C LEU A 111 -9.16 -8.48 -4.54
N VAL A 112 -9.79 -7.68 -3.66
CA VAL A 112 -10.14 -8.13 -2.32
C VAL A 112 -11.15 -9.28 -2.35
N ARG A 113 -12.17 -9.21 -3.22
CA ARG A 113 -13.17 -10.29 -3.34
C ARG A 113 -12.56 -11.61 -3.80
N ILE A 114 -11.65 -11.61 -4.74
CA ILE A 114 -11.06 -12.83 -5.29
C ILE A 114 -9.96 -13.45 -4.43
N GLN A 115 -9.59 -12.84 -3.29
CA GLN A 115 -8.71 -13.48 -2.31
C GLN A 115 -9.33 -14.76 -1.73
N ASN A 116 -10.65 -14.89 -1.71
CA ASN A 116 -11.34 -16.06 -1.19
C ASN A 116 -12.27 -16.71 -2.22
N GLU A 117 -12.54 -18.02 -2.01
CA GLU A 117 -13.35 -18.84 -2.91
C GLU A 117 -14.79 -18.30 -3.05
N GLY A 118 -15.35 -17.76 -1.98
CA GLY A 118 -16.72 -17.23 -1.96
C GLY A 118 -16.87 -15.88 -2.65
N ARG A 119 -15.78 -15.23 -3.05
CA ARG A 119 -15.75 -13.85 -3.60
C ARG A 119 -16.46 -12.85 -2.67
N SER A 120 -16.37 -13.07 -1.38
CA SER A 120 -16.89 -12.18 -0.35
C SER A 120 -15.87 -11.09 -0.06
N PHE A 121 -16.28 -9.83 -0.15
CA PHE A 121 -15.39 -8.71 0.22
C PHE A 121 -15.01 -8.76 1.69
N SER A 122 -15.97 -9.05 2.58
CA SER A 122 -15.72 -9.10 4.02
C SER A 122 -14.78 -10.25 4.41
N GLU A 123 -14.90 -11.44 3.79
CA GLU A 123 -13.95 -12.54 4.00
C GLU A 123 -12.56 -12.17 3.47
N GLY A 124 -12.47 -11.55 2.29
CA GLY A 124 -11.22 -11.06 1.75
C GLY A 124 -10.53 -10.01 2.64
N CYS A 125 -11.30 -9.15 3.32
CA CYS A 125 -10.76 -8.23 4.32
C CYS A 125 -10.14 -8.98 5.51
N VAL A 126 -10.79 -10.04 5.99
CA VAL A 126 -10.26 -10.85 7.10
C VAL A 126 -8.95 -11.51 6.68
N ASP A 127 -8.92 -12.19 5.53
CA ASP A 127 -7.72 -12.84 5.01
C ASP A 127 -6.56 -11.86 4.80
N LEU A 128 -6.86 -10.65 4.29
CA LEU A 128 -5.87 -9.60 4.11
C LEU A 128 -5.35 -9.04 5.44
N ASN A 129 -6.22 -8.82 6.44
CA ASN A 129 -5.78 -8.30 7.73
C ASN A 129 -4.95 -9.33 8.51
N ASP A 130 -5.29 -10.61 8.45
CA ASP A 130 -4.50 -11.67 9.05
C ASP A 130 -3.09 -11.73 8.42
N TRP A 131 -3.02 -11.61 7.10
CA TRP A 131 -1.76 -11.54 6.37
C TRP A 131 -0.95 -10.27 6.68
N LEU A 132 -1.58 -9.08 6.76
CA LEU A 132 -0.91 -7.83 7.13
C LEU A 132 -0.23 -7.94 8.51
N GLU A 133 -0.89 -8.59 9.48
CA GLU A 133 -0.32 -8.85 10.80
C GLU A 133 0.87 -9.82 10.71
N GLU A 134 0.77 -10.88 9.91
CA GLU A 134 1.85 -11.86 9.70
C GLU A 134 3.08 -11.24 9.05
N GLU A 135 2.91 -10.34 8.07
CA GLU A 135 3.99 -9.61 7.40
C GLU A 135 4.56 -8.45 8.24
N GLY A 136 3.90 -8.08 9.34
CA GLY A 136 4.37 -7.04 10.25
C GLY A 136 3.99 -5.61 9.83
N TYR A 137 2.95 -5.45 9.01
CA TYR A 137 2.34 -4.15 8.70
C TYR A 137 1.37 -3.74 9.81
N GLU A 138 1.93 -3.38 10.97
CA GLU A 138 1.19 -3.22 12.23
C GLU A 138 0.18 -2.04 12.20
N ASP A 139 0.39 -1.06 11.34
CA ASP A 139 -0.43 0.16 11.24
C ASP A 139 -1.35 0.15 10.00
N THR A 140 -1.53 -1.01 9.36
CA THR A 140 -2.31 -1.12 8.11
C THR A 140 -3.51 -2.04 8.32
N GLY A 141 -4.69 -1.58 7.87
CA GLY A 141 -5.91 -2.37 7.98
C GLY A 141 -6.94 -2.04 6.89
N ILE A 142 -7.67 -3.06 6.46
CA ILE A 142 -8.71 -3.01 5.43
C ILE A 142 -10.04 -3.43 6.04
N TYR A 143 -11.05 -2.56 6.00
CA TYR A 143 -12.31 -2.78 6.70
C TYR A 143 -13.55 -2.64 5.80
N HIS A 144 -13.44 -1.96 4.67
CA HIS A 144 -14.55 -1.71 3.76
C HIS A 144 -14.08 -1.43 2.32
N THR A 145 -15.00 -1.58 1.37
CA THR A 145 -14.78 -1.21 -0.04
C THR A 145 -14.37 0.26 -0.20
N LEU A 146 -13.63 0.52 -1.28
CA LEU A 146 -13.42 1.88 -1.77
C LEU A 146 -14.54 2.18 -2.76
N GLU A 147 -15.25 3.30 -2.61
CA GLU A 147 -16.41 3.70 -3.43
C GLU A 147 -16.99 2.63 -4.41
N PRO A 148 -18.30 2.55 -4.53
CA PRO A 148 -19.31 3.35 -3.81
C PRO A 148 -19.33 3.04 -2.31
N SER A 149 -20.15 3.81 -1.54
CA SER A 149 -20.27 3.58 -0.09
C SER A 149 -20.60 2.13 0.21
N PRO A 150 -19.86 1.49 1.14
CA PRO A 150 -20.01 0.07 1.41
C PRO A 150 -21.40 -0.28 1.94
N THR A 151 -21.91 -1.42 1.51
CA THR A 151 -23.06 -2.08 2.13
C THR A 151 -22.61 -2.80 3.41
N GLU A 152 -23.56 -3.35 4.19
CA GLU A 152 -23.24 -4.15 5.37
C GLU A 152 -22.41 -5.41 5.03
N GLU A 153 -22.59 -5.95 3.81
CA GLU A 153 -21.84 -7.13 3.32
C GLU A 153 -20.44 -6.78 2.82
N GLU A 154 -20.18 -5.49 2.59
CA GLU A 154 -18.93 -4.98 2.05
C GLU A 154 -18.07 -4.27 3.10
N ARG A 155 -18.32 -4.55 4.37
CA ARG A 155 -17.50 -4.07 5.49
C ARG A 155 -17.40 -5.14 6.57
N ILE A 156 -16.31 -5.08 7.35
CA ILE A 156 -16.14 -5.91 8.56
C ILE A 156 -16.24 -5.09 9.85
N SER A 157 -16.09 -3.77 9.76
CA SER A 157 -16.27 -2.83 10.88
C SER A 157 -16.62 -1.43 10.38
N GLU A 158 -16.89 -0.51 11.31
CA GLU A 158 -17.07 0.93 11.03
C GLU A 158 -15.74 1.69 10.93
N GLU A 159 -14.62 1.00 11.12
CA GLU A 159 -13.29 1.58 10.98
C GLU A 159 -12.99 1.93 9.54
N LYS A 160 -12.12 2.91 9.37
CA LYS A 160 -11.66 3.31 8.03
C LYS A 160 -10.40 2.53 7.66
N ASN A 161 -10.28 2.21 6.38
CA ASN A 161 -9.02 1.69 5.86
C ASN A 161 -7.89 2.65 6.23
N HIS A 162 -6.87 2.15 6.90
CA HIS A 162 -5.75 2.95 7.38
C HIS A 162 -4.41 2.32 7.03
N THR A 163 -3.36 3.11 7.06
CA THR A 163 -1.97 2.69 6.93
C THR A 163 -1.06 3.74 7.57
N SER A 164 0.23 3.47 7.64
CA SER A 164 1.23 4.44 8.07
C SER A 164 2.22 4.78 6.94
N ALA A 165 2.91 5.91 7.08
CA ALA A 165 4.00 6.25 6.18
C ALA A 165 5.14 5.22 6.27
N ARG A 166 5.33 4.59 7.43
CA ARG A 166 6.34 3.55 7.66
C ARG A 166 5.98 2.27 6.90
N ASP A 167 4.77 1.73 7.06
CA ASP A 167 4.35 0.50 6.38
C ASP A 167 4.44 0.66 4.87
N CYS A 168 3.96 1.78 4.33
CA CYS A 168 4.12 2.09 2.90
C CYS A 168 5.60 2.13 2.48
N GLY A 169 6.47 2.74 3.30
CA GLY A 169 7.90 2.84 3.01
C GLY A 169 8.59 1.47 3.06
N GLN A 170 8.24 0.62 4.01
CA GLN A 170 8.77 -0.75 4.13
C GLN A 170 8.40 -1.60 2.91
N LEU A 171 7.14 -1.56 2.50
CA LEU A 171 6.71 -2.27 1.29
C LEU A 171 7.44 -1.76 0.03
N LEU A 172 7.53 -0.45 -0.16
CA LEU A 172 8.24 0.13 -1.29
C LEU A 172 9.75 -0.22 -1.28
N GLU A 173 10.39 -0.29 -0.11
CA GLU A 173 11.76 -0.78 0.04
C GLU A 173 11.87 -2.26 -0.38
N ALA A 174 10.98 -3.13 0.12
CA ALA A 174 10.98 -4.55 -0.22
C ALA A 174 10.81 -4.76 -1.74
N ILE A 175 9.90 -4.02 -2.38
CA ILE A 175 9.73 -4.04 -3.84
C ILE A 175 11.01 -3.61 -4.55
N TYR A 176 11.62 -2.51 -4.13
CA TYR A 176 12.83 -1.97 -4.75
C TYR A 176 14.03 -2.92 -4.62
N ARG A 177 14.15 -3.60 -3.47
CA ARG A 177 15.24 -4.57 -3.21
C ARG A 177 15.01 -5.94 -3.86
N GLY A 178 13.83 -6.19 -4.43
CA GLY A 178 13.48 -7.50 -5.00
C GLY A 178 13.10 -8.54 -3.93
N GLU A 179 12.69 -8.10 -2.76
CA GLU A 179 12.42 -8.91 -1.57
C GLU A 179 10.93 -9.10 -1.27
N ALA A 180 10.03 -8.33 -1.91
CA ALA A 180 8.60 -8.49 -1.80
C ALA A 180 8.14 -9.73 -2.58
N VAL A 181 7.64 -10.76 -1.89
CA VAL A 181 7.18 -12.06 -2.44
C VAL A 181 8.32 -12.84 -3.15
N SER A 182 8.86 -12.29 -4.22
CA SER A 182 9.98 -12.84 -4.99
C SER A 182 10.62 -11.75 -5.85
N GLU A 183 11.83 -11.99 -6.36
CA GLU A 183 12.52 -11.05 -7.26
C GLU A 183 11.67 -10.73 -8.51
N THR A 184 11.03 -11.74 -9.11
CA THR A 184 10.16 -11.53 -10.28
C THR A 184 8.91 -10.74 -9.92
N ALA A 185 8.22 -11.10 -8.84
CA ALA A 185 7.03 -10.39 -8.37
C ALA A 185 7.36 -8.92 -8.02
N SER A 186 8.49 -8.69 -7.35
CA SER A 186 8.96 -7.34 -7.05
C SER A 186 9.23 -6.51 -8.32
N GLN A 187 9.82 -7.11 -9.36
CA GLN A 187 10.02 -6.45 -10.65
C GLN A 187 8.71 -6.10 -11.33
N ASP A 188 7.74 -7.00 -11.33
CA ASP A 188 6.41 -6.77 -11.90
C ASP A 188 5.66 -5.68 -11.14
N MET A 189 5.68 -5.70 -9.80
CA MET A 189 5.10 -4.64 -8.96
C MET A 189 5.78 -3.29 -9.21
N LEU A 190 7.11 -3.26 -9.34
CA LEU A 190 7.84 -2.05 -9.66
C LEU A 190 7.41 -1.48 -11.03
N MET A 191 7.24 -2.33 -12.04
CA MET A 191 6.76 -1.89 -13.36
C MET A 191 5.35 -1.33 -13.32
N LEU A 192 4.44 -1.90 -12.52
CA LEU A 192 3.11 -1.35 -12.28
C LEU A 192 3.19 0.05 -11.65
N LEU A 193 4.02 0.23 -10.64
CA LEU A 193 4.22 1.50 -9.94
C LEU A 193 4.84 2.57 -10.87
N LEU A 194 5.80 2.20 -11.72
CA LEU A 194 6.39 3.10 -12.71
C LEU A 194 5.40 3.53 -13.81
N GLY A 195 4.37 2.73 -14.05
CA GLY A 195 3.28 3.05 -14.98
C GLY A 195 2.21 4.00 -14.39
N GLN A 196 2.38 4.47 -13.16
CA GLN A 196 1.45 5.37 -12.47
C GLN A 196 1.22 6.66 -13.27
N GLU A 197 -0.05 6.99 -13.54
CA GLU A 197 -0.43 8.17 -14.33
C GLU A 197 -0.60 9.45 -13.50
N ARG A 198 -0.52 9.36 -12.16
CA ARG A 198 -0.69 10.50 -11.25
C ARG A 198 0.65 11.04 -10.76
N ASP A 199 1.38 11.70 -11.63
CA ASP A 199 2.76 12.17 -11.47
C ASP A 199 2.91 13.60 -10.92
N TYR A 200 1.79 14.30 -10.66
CA TYR A 200 1.76 15.74 -10.31
C TYR A 200 2.12 16.06 -8.85
N LYS A 201 2.43 15.07 -8.03
CA LYS A 201 2.82 15.25 -6.61
C LYS A 201 4.33 15.07 -6.43
N ILE A 202 4.75 13.99 -5.76
CA ILE A 202 6.17 13.73 -5.47
C ILE A 202 7.02 13.67 -6.75
N PRO A 203 6.62 12.92 -7.81
CA PRO A 203 7.41 12.89 -9.04
C PRO A 203 7.65 14.28 -9.67
N ALA A 204 6.62 15.15 -9.64
CA ALA A 204 6.75 16.51 -10.17
C ALA A 204 7.75 17.40 -9.40
N GLY A 205 8.14 17.01 -8.19
CA GLY A 205 9.15 17.71 -7.37
C GLY A 205 10.56 17.15 -7.50
N VAL A 206 10.74 16.02 -8.19
CA VAL A 206 12.06 15.40 -8.39
C VAL A 206 12.72 16.04 -9.64
N PRO A 207 13.96 16.57 -9.55
CA PRO A 207 14.67 17.07 -10.71
C PRO A 207 14.89 15.96 -11.78
N GLU A 208 14.85 16.35 -13.08
CA GLU A 208 15.17 15.48 -14.20
C GLU A 208 16.65 15.07 -14.22
#